data_56faa2398e9b2067b1fe53de9a05bdc7
#
_entry.id   56faa2398e9b2067b1fe53de9a05bdc7
#
_cell.length_a   1.000
_cell.length_b   1.000
_cell.length_c   1.000
_cell.angle_alpha   90.00
_cell.angle_beta   90.00
_cell.angle_gamma   90.00
#
_symmetry.space_group_name_H-M   'P 1'
#
loop_
_entity.id
_entity.type
_entity.pdbx_description
1 polymer ?
#
loop_
_entity_poly.entity_id
_entity_poly.type
_entity_poly.pdbx_seq_one_letter_code
_entity_poly.pdbx_strand_id
1 'polypeptide(L)'
;MSIPAPVASVTPALPMDFGPEPDAAFRLRGLTLGYGADPVIRDLDLDLPAGRTTVLIGANGCGKSTILRALGRQLRPLSGSIETDGHLLSEVGAREHARSVAFLPQSPLVPEGLTVAELVARGRHPHRRWWGGGDDDDTAVAEALAMTGTAEFAHRRVDELSGGQRQRVWVALVLAQATPTLLLDEPCSFLDLAHQLDVLDLVRDLPLSAGHRDHGTGRRTVVAVLHELSLAARVADHLVAVAEGGVVAAGPPDQVITQETLRRVFDLDADIITDPATGHPVVLPRGRRKGTT
;
A
#
# COMPACT_ATOMS: atom_id res chain seq x y z
N MET A 1 43.92 15.47 2.88
CA MET A 1 43.00 14.52 3.53
C MET A 1 41.97 15.35 4.30
N SER A 2 40.83 15.63 3.70
CA SER A 2 39.71 16.32 4.36
C SER A 2 38.79 15.32 5.02
N ILE A 3 38.57 15.50 6.30
CA ILE A 3 37.63 14.71 7.10
C ILE A 3 36.22 15.20 6.76
N PRO A 4 35.28 14.34 6.35
CA PRO A 4 33.89 14.77 6.13
C PRO A 4 33.26 15.19 7.47
N ALA A 5 32.50 16.29 7.41
CA ALA A 5 31.75 16.81 8.56
C ALA A 5 30.70 15.79 9.10
N PRO A 6 30.45 15.80 10.41
CA PRO A 6 29.48 14.88 11.00
C PRO A 6 28.06 15.17 10.45
N VAL A 7 27.39 14.10 10.03
CA VAL A 7 25.99 14.11 9.63
C VAL A 7 25.15 14.58 10.82
N ALA A 8 24.39 15.66 10.62
CA ALA A 8 23.49 16.18 11.65
C ALA A 8 22.54 15.09 12.15
N SER A 9 22.47 14.94 13.45
CA SER A 9 21.54 14.04 14.11
C SER A 9 20.11 14.44 13.75
N VAL A 10 19.38 13.51 13.10
CA VAL A 10 17.94 13.66 12.84
C VAL A 10 17.25 13.71 14.20
N THR A 11 16.66 14.86 14.53
CA THR A 11 15.80 14.98 15.71
C THR A 11 14.59 14.05 15.49
N PRO A 12 14.31 13.09 16.39
CA PRO A 12 13.13 12.26 16.26
C PRO A 12 11.88 13.13 16.27
N ALA A 13 10.93 12.83 15.37
CA ALA A 13 9.63 13.47 15.36
C ALA A 13 9.00 13.32 16.75
N LEU A 14 8.39 14.40 17.26
CA LEU A 14 7.67 14.38 18.53
C LEU A 14 6.59 13.29 18.47
N PRO A 15 6.42 12.48 19.55
CA PRO A 15 5.34 11.52 19.60
C PRO A 15 4.01 12.27 19.53
N MET A 16 3.25 12.05 18.45
CA MET A 16 1.92 12.62 18.30
C MET A 16 0.93 11.73 19.06
N ASP A 17 0.16 12.34 19.94
CA ASP A 17 -0.90 11.68 20.72
C ASP A 17 -2.09 11.39 19.79
N PHE A 18 -2.22 10.14 19.35
CA PHE A 18 -3.28 9.70 18.43
C PHE A 18 -4.58 9.26 19.14
N GLY A 19 -4.77 9.57 20.42
CA GLY A 19 -5.86 9.02 21.23
C GLY A 19 -5.62 7.53 21.55
N PRO A 20 -6.64 6.74 22.00
CA PRO A 20 -6.45 5.32 22.23
C PRO A 20 -5.98 4.69 20.94
N GLU A 21 -4.73 4.15 20.94
CA GLU A 21 -4.05 3.61 19.76
C GLU A 21 -4.96 2.59 19.07
N PRO A 22 -5.34 2.82 17.78
CA PRO A 22 -6.05 1.79 17.05
C PRO A 22 -5.18 0.53 17.01
N ASP A 23 -5.79 -0.64 17.11
CA ASP A 23 -5.09 -1.91 16.91
C ASP A 23 -4.23 -1.79 15.64
N ALA A 24 -2.93 -2.04 15.75
CA ALA A 24 -2.04 -1.96 14.61
C ALA A 24 -2.06 -3.28 13.83
N ALA A 25 -2.26 -3.21 12.51
CA ALA A 25 -2.11 -4.37 11.63
C ALA A 25 -0.64 -4.79 11.51
N PHE A 26 0.26 -3.79 11.50
CA PHE A 26 1.69 -4.03 11.53
C PHE A 26 2.36 -3.06 12.51
N ARG A 27 3.34 -3.59 13.26
CA ARG A 27 4.27 -2.80 14.08
C ARG A 27 5.68 -3.03 13.58
N LEU A 28 6.35 -1.96 13.16
CA LEU A 28 7.73 -1.96 12.71
C LEU A 28 8.57 -1.36 13.82
N ARG A 29 9.67 -2.04 14.22
CA ARG A 29 10.54 -1.58 15.30
C ARG A 29 12.00 -1.69 14.91
N GLY A 30 12.72 -0.56 14.95
CA GLY A 30 14.14 -0.46 14.58
C GLY A 30 14.44 -1.01 13.20
N LEU A 31 13.48 -0.94 12.28
CA LEU A 31 13.48 -1.68 11.02
C LEU A 31 14.46 -1.07 10.02
N THR A 32 15.43 -1.86 9.58
CA THR A 32 16.35 -1.49 8.50
C THR A 32 16.11 -2.40 7.30
N LEU A 33 15.85 -1.80 6.14
CA LEU A 33 15.55 -2.50 4.89
C LEU A 33 16.50 -2.06 3.80
N GLY A 34 16.88 -3.00 2.92
CA GLY A 34 17.76 -2.69 1.78
C GLY A 34 17.97 -3.89 0.88
N TYR A 35 18.73 -3.67 -0.18
CA TYR A 35 19.10 -4.69 -1.15
C TYR A 35 20.60 -4.95 -1.04
N GLY A 36 20.97 -6.17 -0.62
CA GLY A 36 22.36 -6.49 -0.28
C GLY A 36 22.80 -5.76 0.99
N ALA A 37 23.95 -5.07 0.93
CA ALA A 37 24.51 -4.33 2.07
C ALA A 37 24.04 -2.88 2.18
N ASP A 38 23.34 -2.37 1.15
CA ASP A 38 22.96 -0.96 1.09
C ASP A 38 21.55 -0.74 1.65
N PRO A 39 21.42 -0.12 2.84
CA PRO A 39 20.11 0.16 3.43
C PRO A 39 19.43 1.34 2.73
N VAL A 40 18.16 1.12 2.37
CA VAL A 40 17.24 2.12 1.79
C VAL A 40 16.41 2.77 2.90
N ILE A 41 15.95 1.98 3.86
CA ILE A 41 15.27 2.43 5.08
C ILE A 41 16.16 2.10 6.27
N ARG A 42 16.23 3.02 7.24
CA ARG A 42 17.11 2.91 8.41
C ARG A 42 16.33 3.17 9.69
N ASP A 43 16.46 2.26 10.65
CA ASP A 43 15.97 2.41 12.03
C ASP A 43 14.53 2.96 12.09
N LEU A 44 13.63 2.32 11.32
CA LEU A 44 12.23 2.75 11.17
C LEU A 44 11.38 2.16 12.29
N ASP A 45 10.75 3.05 13.07
CA ASP A 45 9.61 2.75 13.93
C ASP A 45 8.34 3.29 13.28
N LEU A 46 7.35 2.42 13.07
CA LEU A 46 6.08 2.79 12.44
C LEU A 46 4.99 1.80 12.83
N ASP A 47 3.83 2.32 13.21
CA ASP A 47 2.61 1.54 13.40
C ASP A 47 1.64 1.82 12.25
N LEU A 48 1.12 0.76 11.64
CA LEU A 48 0.14 0.83 10.57
C LEU A 48 -1.22 0.38 11.12
N PRO A 49 -2.23 1.25 11.19
CA PRO A 49 -3.49 0.95 11.84
C PRO A 49 -4.28 -0.13 11.11
N ALA A 50 -4.92 -1.03 11.87
CA ALA A 50 -5.79 -2.08 11.35
C ALA A 50 -7.15 -1.53 10.91
N GLY A 51 -7.76 -2.16 9.90
CA GLY A 51 -9.09 -1.79 9.38
C GLY A 51 -9.15 -0.39 8.76
N ARG A 52 -8.01 0.18 8.39
CA ARG A 52 -7.89 1.51 7.79
C ARG A 52 -7.09 1.46 6.50
N THR A 53 -7.30 2.48 5.68
CA THR A 53 -6.49 2.70 4.48
C THR A 53 -5.31 3.60 4.82
N THR A 54 -4.10 3.03 4.85
CA THR A 54 -2.84 3.78 4.96
C THR A 54 -2.23 3.97 3.59
N VAL A 55 -1.84 5.20 3.26
CA VAL A 55 -1.15 5.49 1.99
C VAL A 55 0.26 6.00 2.27
N LEU A 56 1.25 5.34 1.66
CA LEU A 56 2.65 5.75 1.68
C LEU A 56 2.89 6.75 0.54
N ILE A 57 3.34 7.96 0.87
CA ILE A 57 3.72 9.00 -0.08
C ILE A 57 5.21 9.34 0.05
N GLY A 58 5.81 9.87 -1.00
CA GLY A 58 7.23 10.26 -1.00
C GLY A 58 7.81 10.28 -2.41
N ALA A 59 9.00 10.83 -2.55
CA ALA A 59 9.72 10.87 -3.82
C ALA A 59 10.05 9.47 -4.36
N ASN A 60 10.35 9.37 -5.66
CA ASN A 60 10.76 8.09 -6.24
C ASN A 60 12.07 7.61 -5.60
N GLY A 61 12.15 6.32 -5.30
CA GLY A 61 13.34 5.72 -4.69
C GLY A 61 13.49 5.94 -3.18
N CYS A 62 12.57 6.63 -2.49
CA CYS A 62 12.68 6.88 -1.04
C CYS A 62 12.40 5.66 -0.14
N GLY A 63 11.97 4.51 -0.71
CA GLY A 63 11.81 3.27 0.06
C GLY A 63 10.36 2.80 0.28
N LYS A 64 9.34 3.44 -0.28
CA LYS A 64 7.91 3.04 -0.14
C LYS A 64 7.64 1.59 -0.52
N SER A 65 8.01 1.22 -1.75
CA SER A 65 7.87 -0.17 -2.24
C SER A 65 8.74 -1.15 -1.45
N THR A 66 9.86 -0.69 -0.89
CA THR A 66 10.73 -1.50 -0.04
C THR A 66 10.03 -1.85 1.27
N ILE A 67 9.32 -0.89 1.88
CA ILE A 67 8.49 -1.12 3.07
C ILE A 67 7.38 -2.12 2.72
N LEU A 68 6.62 -1.90 1.63
CA LEU A 68 5.55 -2.82 1.23
C LEU A 68 6.06 -4.24 1.00
N ARG A 69 7.21 -4.40 0.32
CA ARG A 69 7.81 -5.73 0.09
C ARG A 69 8.23 -6.42 1.37
N ALA A 70 8.67 -5.68 2.38
CA ALA A 70 8.99 -6.24 3.68
C ALA A 70 7.73 -6.74 4.41
N LEU A 71 6.64 -5.95 4.41
CA LEU A 71 5.33 -6.35 4.94
C LEU A 71 4.77 -7.59 4.21
N GLY A 72 4.94 -7.66 2.89
CA GLY A 72 4.55 -8.80 2.04
C GLY A 72 5.52 -9.99 2.08
N ARG A 73 6.55 -9.97 2.96
CA ARG A 73 7.62 -11.00 3.09
C ARG A 73 8.39 -11.28 1.79
N GLN A 74 8.41 -10.33 0.86
CA GLN A 74 9.22 -10.42 -0.36
C GLN A 74 10.64 -9.88 -0.15
N LEU A 75 10.85 -9.13 0.94
CA LEU A 75 12.16 -8.62 1.36
C LEU A 75 12.35 -8.94 2.86
N ARG A 76 13.49 -9.52 3.20
CA ARG A 76 13.86 -9.74 4.60
C ARG A 76 14.50 -8.48 5.17
N PRO A 77 14.13 -8.05 6.39
CA PRO A 77 14.84 -7.00 7.10
C PRO A 77 16.35 -7.31 7.26
N LEU A 78 17.16 -6.27 7.16
CA LEU A 78 18.59 -6.33 7.52
C LEU A 78 18.75 -6.32 9.06
N SER A 79 17.89 -5.55 9.77
CA SER A 79 17.77 -5.54 11.22
C SER A 79 16.38 -5.06 11.64
N GLY A 80 16.06 -5.16 12.94
CA GLY A 80 14.76 -4.81 13.48
C GLY A 80 13.71 -5.91 13.28
N SER A 81 12.45 -5.59 13.57
CA SER A 81 11.35 -6.54 13.51
C SER A 81 10.09 -5.95 12.90
N ILE A 82 9.25 -6.83 12.37
CA ILE A 82 7.88 -6.54 11.96
C ILE A 82 6.98 -7.49 12.72
N GLU A 83 5.96 -6.96 13.36
CA GLU A 83 4.90 -7.74 14.03
C GLU A 83 3.57 -7.55 13.29
N THR A 84 2.77 -8.60 13.25
CA THR A 84 1.39 -8.62 12.74
C THR A 84 0.55 -9.50 13.65
N ASP A 85 -0.64 -9.04 14.04
CA ASP A 85 -1.54 -9.75 14.97
C ASP A 85 -0.85 -10.23 16.27
N GLY A 86 0.14 -9.47 16.76
CA GLY A 86 0.89 -9.77 17.98
C GLY A 86 1.99 -10.85 17.83
N HIS A 87 2.28 -11.27 16.60
CA HIS A 87 3.34 -12.25 16.29
C HIS A 87 4.42 -11.63 15.42
N LEU A 88 5.66 -12.06 15.61
CA LEU A 88 6.75 -11.69 14.71
C LEU A 88 6.45 -12.24 13.30
N LEU A 89 6.49 -11.37 12.30
CA LEU A 89 6.22 -11.74 10.90
C LEU A 89 7.16 -12.85 10.40
N SER A 90 8.38 -12.92 10.93
CA SER A 90 9.35 -13.97 10.61
C SER A 90 8.92 -15.36 11.09
N GLU A 91 8.08 -15.46 12.12
CA GLU A 91 7.61 -16.71 12.73
C GLU A 91 6.30 -17.21 12.09
N VAL A 92 5.54 -16.31 11.44
CA VAL A 92 4.29 -16.67 10.76
C VAL A 92 4.59 -17.60 9.57
N GLY A 93 3.86 -18.68 9.42
CA GLY A 93 4.00 -19.61 8.29
C GLY A 93 3.70 -18.94 6.93
N ALA A 94 4.43 -19.30 5.86
CA ALA A 94 4.24 -18.66 4.54
C ALA A 94 2.80 -18.76 4.02
N ARG A 95 2.14 -19.90 4.21
CA ARG A 95 0.75 -20.12 3.81
C ARG A 95 -0.23 -19.33 4.67
N GLU A 96 0.03 -19.22 5.95
CA GLU A 96 -0.77 -18.43 6.90
C GLU A 96 -0.68 -16.96 6.53
N HIS A 97 0.53 -16.44 6.33
CA HIS A 97 0.73 -15.07 5.85
C HIS A 97 0.00 -14.80 4.53
N ALA A 98 0.07 -15.72 3.55
CA ALA A 98 -0.64 -15.58 2.28
C ALA A 98 -2.18 -15.63 2.41
N ARG A 99 -2.74 -16.12 3.52
CA ARG A 99 -4.17 -16.04 3.84
C ARG A 99 -4.55 -14.76 4.57
N SER A 100 -3.59 -14.09 5.17
CA SER A 100 -3.80 -12.85 5.91
C SER A 100 -3.45 -11.61 5.10
N VAL A 101 -2.51 -11.72 4.15
CA VAL A 101 -1.98 -10.58 3.38
C VAL A 101 -1.95 -10.90 1.90
N ALA A 102 -2.65 -10.09 1.09
CA ALA A 102 -2.50 -10.09 -0.36
C ALA A 102 -1.57 -8.95 -0.79
N PHE A 103 -0.75 -9.18 -1.80
CA PHE A 103 0.22 -8.22 -2.30
C PHE A 103 0.10 -8.02 -3.80
N LEU A 104 -0.10 -6.78 -4.23
CA LEU A 104 -0.04 -6.35 -5.63
C LEU A 104 1.28 -5.60 -5.86
N PRO A 105 2.24 -6.14 -6.62
CA PRO A 105 3.46 -5.43 -6.97
C PRO A 105 3.20 -4.38 -8.06
N GLN A 106 4.07 -3.37 -8.18
CA GLN A 106 3.99 -2.31 -9.18
C GLN A 106 3.94 -2.82 -10.63
N SER A 107 4.68 -3.86 -10.93
CA SER A 107 4.78 -4.44 -12.29
C SER A 107 4.69 -5.96 -12.21
N PRO A 108 3.47 -6.51 -12.11
CA PRO A 108 3.30 -7.95 -12.11
C PRO A 108 3.66 -8.54 -13.48
N LEU A 109 4.32 -9.70 -13.46
CA LEU A 109 4.61 -10.45 -14.69
C LEU A 109 3.30 -10.95 -15.31
N VAL A 110 3.12 -10.68 -16.61
CA VAL A 110 1.97 -11.17 -17.38
C VAL A 110 2.24 -12.61 -17.81
N PRO A 111 1.48 -13.60 -17.33
CA PRO A 111 1.63 -14.96 -17.79
C PRO A 111 1.09 -15.10 -19.21
N GLU A 112 1.88 -15.68 -20.10
CA GLU A 112 1.44 -15.98 -21.46
C GLU A 112 0.35 -17.07 -21.47
N GLY A 113 -0.64 -16.91 -22.32
CA GLY A 113 -1.63 -17.94 -22.61
C GLY A 113 -2.73 -18.13 -21.57
N LEU A 114 -2.73 -17.39 -20.47
CA LEU A 114 -3.79 -17.48 -19.47
C LEU A 114 -4.98 -16.56 -19.82
N THR A 115 -6.17 -17.05 -19.55
CA THR A 115 -7.37 -16.23 -19.53
C THR A 115 -7.43 -15.40 -18.23
N VAL A 116 -8.25 -14.35 -18.25
CA VAL A 116 -8.49 -13.51 -17.08
C VAL A 116 -9.03 -14.33 -15.91
N ALA A 117 -10.01 -15.19 -16.16
CA ALA A 117 -10.59 -16.05 -15.11
C ALA A 117 -9.53 -16.99 -14.49
N GLU A 118 -8.68 -17.62 -15.31
CA GLU A 118 -7.61 -18.48 -14.83
C GLU A 118 -6.56 -17.71 -14.02
N LEU A 119 -6.23 -16.46 -14.43
CA LEU A 119 -5.32 -15.62 -13.67
C LEU A 119 -5.90 -15.25 -12.31
N VAL A 120 -7.15 -14.76 -12.27
CA VAL A 120 -7.82 -14.36 -11.02
C VAL A 120 -8.01 -15.55 -10.08
N ALA A 121 -8.31 -16.75 -10.61
CA ALA A 121 -8.41 -17.97 -9.83
C ALA A 121 -7.09 -18.36 -9.13
N ARG A 122 -5.93 -17.87 -9.57
CA ARG A 122 -4.67 -18.06 -8.86
C ARG A 122 -4.62 -17.33 -7.52
N GLY A 123 -5.41 -16.27 -7.34
CA GLY A 123 -5.59 -15.62 -6.04
C GLY A 123 -6.09 -16.57 -4.95
N ARG A 124 -6.83 -17.64 -5.35
CA ARG A 124 -7.35 -18.65 -4.42
C ARG A 124 -6.34 -19.70 -3.96
N HIS A 125 -5.09 -19.68 -4.52
CA HIS A 125 -4.06 -20.68 -4.18
C HIS A 125 -3.83 -20.86 -2.66
N PRO A 126 -3.75 -19.84 -1.81
CA PRO A 126 -3.53 -20.01 -0.37
C PRO A 126 -4.67 -20.77 0.31
N HIS A 127 -5.90 -20.72 -0.23
CA HIS A 127 -7.11 -21.35 0.33
C HIS A 127 -7.30 -22.78 -0.15
N ARG A 128 -6.76 -23.16 -1.30
CA ARG A 128 -6.95 -24.51 -1.85
C ARG A 128 -6.45 -25.58 -0.88
N ARG A 129 -7.31 -26.53 -0.59
CA ARG A 129 -6.97 -27.76 0.13
C ARG A 129 -6.38 -28.77 -0.86
N TRP A 130 -5.59 -29.72 -0.37
CA TRP A 130 -5.01 -30.80 -1.18
C TRP A 130 -6.06 -31.62 -1.96
N TRP A 131 -7.29 -31.64 -1.47
CA TRP A 131 -8.44 -32.36 -2.02
C TRP A 131 -9.55 -31.35 -2.38
N GLY A 132 -9.60 -30.91 -3.63
CA GLY A 132 -10.70 -30.17 -4.24
C GLY A 132 -10.68 -28.64 -4.05
N GLY A 133 -10.79 -27.87 -5.15
CA GLY A 133 -11.35 -26.52 -5.15
C GLY A 133 -12.87 -26.68 -5.06
N GLY A 134 -13.53 -25.89 -4.21
CA GLY A 134 -14.97 -25.96 -4.05
C GLY A 134 -15.67 -24.77 -4.72
N ASP A 135 -17.00 -24.81 -4.76
CA ASP A 135 -17.88 -23.74 -5.26
C ASP A 135 -17.56 -22.35 -4.66
N ASP A 136 -16.96 -22.30 -3.46
CA ASP A 136 -16.51 -21.08 -2.80
C ASP A 136 -15.39 -20.35 -3.57
N ASP A 137 -14.48 -21.09 -4.26
CA ASP A 137 -13.41 -20.48 -5.03
C ASP A 137 -13.93 -19.82 -6.31
N ASP A 138 -14.88 -20.45 -7.00
CA ASP A 138 -15.50 -19.90 -8.21
C ASP A 138 -16.36 -18.67 -7.89
N THR A 139 -17.06 -18.67 -6.77
CA THR A 139 -17.83 -17.52 -6.28
C THR A 139 -16.92 -16.33 -5.99
N ALA A 140 -15.81 -16.54 -5.25
CA ALA A 140 -14.86 -15.46 -4.93
C ALA A 140 -14.21 -14.87 -6.19
N VAL A 141 -13.95 -15.70 -7.20
CA VAL A 141 -13.41 -15.25 -8.50
C VAL A 141 -14.46 -14.40 -9.24
N ALA A 142 -15.71 -14.87 -9.32
CA ALA A 142 -16.79 -14.15 -9.99
C ALA A 142 -17.07 -12.79 -9.33
N GLU A 143 -17.11 -12.74 -7.99
CA GLU A 143 -17.26 -11.52 -7.22
C GLU A 143 -16.12 -10.52 -7.48
N ALA A 144 -14.86 -10.98 -7.43
CA ALA A 144 -13.70 -10.13 -7.69
C ALA A 144 -13.71 -9.54 -9.11
N LEU A 145 -14.10 -10.33 -10.12
CA LEU A 145 -14.26 -9.88 -11.51
C LEU A 145 -15.39 -8.84 -11.64
N ALA A 146 -16.52 -9.07 -10.96
CA ALA A 146 -17.65 -8.15 -10.97
C ALA A 146 -17.27 -6.81 -10.30
N MET A 147 -16.64 -6.85 -9.11
CA MET A 147 -16.22 -5.66 -8.36
C MET A 147 -15.26 -4.77 -9.15
N THR A 148 -14.41 -5.35 -9.98
CA THR A 148 -13.42 -4.60 -10.79
C THR A 148 -13.91 -4.27 -12.21
N GLY A 149 -15.16 -4.62 -12.55
CA GLY A 149 -15.71 -4.41 -13.89
C GLY A 149 -14.93 -5.15 -14.97
N THR A 150 -14.42 -6.36 -14.66
CA THR A 150 -13.62 -7.17 -15.58
C THR A 150 -14.28 -8.48 -15.98
N ALA A 151 -15.51 -8.72 -15.53
CA ALA A 151 -16.26 -9.97 -15.79
C ALA A 151 -16.46 -10.23 -17.31
N GLU A 152 -16.67 -9.19 -18.12
CA GLU A 152 -16.80 -9.31 -19.57
C GLU A 152 -15.53 -9.82 -20.25
N PHE A 153 -14.36 -9.68 -19.61
CA PHE A 153 -13.06 -10.13 -20.13
C PHE A 153 -12.68 -11.53 -19.62
N ALA A 154 -13.50 -12.21 -18.83
CA ALA A 154 -13.17 -13.45 -18.13
C ALA A 154 -12.53 -14.53 -19.04
N HIS A 155 -13.00 -14.64 -20.26
CA HIS A 155 -12.52 -15.62 -21.25
C HIS A 155 -11.45 -15.09 -22.21
N ARG A 156 -11.11 -13.79 -22.13
CA ARG A 156 -10.03 -13.21 -22.95
C ARG A 156 -8.66 -13.53 -22.34
N ARG A 157 -7.66 -13.56 -23.17
CA ARG A 157 -6.27 -13.72 -22.73
C ARG A 157 -5.79 -12.42 -22.09
N VAL A 158 -4.99 -12.54 -21.04
CA VAL A 158 -4.47 -11.39 -20.28
C VAL A 158 -3.53 -10.53 -21.14
N ASP A 159 -2.78 -11.16 -22.05
CA ASP A 159 -1.85 -10.49 -22.97
C ASP A 159 -2.56 -9.66 -24.06
N GLU A 160 -3.87 -9.91 -24.32
CA GLU A 160 -4.70 -9.15 -25.26
C GLU A 160 -5.34 -7.90 -24.66
N LEU A 161 -5.21 -7.69 -23.34
CA LEU A 161 -5.84 -6.58 -22.64
C LEU A 161 -5.03 -5.28 -22.78
N SER A 162 -5.74 -4.13 -22.78
CA SER A 162 -5.09 -2.84 -22.59
C SER A 162 -4.41 -2.74 -21.23
N GLY A 163 -3.48 -1.79 -21.05
CA GLY A 163 -2.80 -1.58 -19.76
C GLY A 163 -3.78 -1.38 -18.62
N GLY A 164 -4.80 -0.55 -18.78
CA GLY A 164 -5.80 -0.27 -17.77
C GLY A 164 -6.72 -1.47 -17.48
N GLN A 165 -7.16 -2.21 -18.52
CA GLN A 165 -7.93 -3.44 -18.32
C GLN A 165 -7.12 -4.47 -17.53
N ARG A 166 -5.85 -4.65 -17.89
CA ARG A 166 -4.94 -5.56 -17.22
C ARG A 166 -4.70 -5.16 -15.76
N GLN A 167 -4.55 -3.86 -15.48
CA GLN A 167 -4.40 -3.38 -14.10
C GLN A 167 -5.62 -3.73 -13.23
N ARG A 168 -6.83 -3.54 -13.74
CA ARG A 168 -8.07 -3.94 -13.03
C ARG A 168 -8.15 -5.45 -12.81
N VAL A 169 -7.66 -6.27 -13.73
CA VAL A 169 -7.57 -7.73 -13.56
C VAL A 169 -6.57 -8.10 -12.46
N TRP A 170 -5.44 -7.39 -12.32
CA TRP A 170 -4.52 -7.62 -11.21
C TRP A 170 -5.13 -7.25 -9.86
N VAL A 171 -5.93 -6.18 -9.81
CA VAL A 171 -6.72 -5.86 -8.61
C VAL A 171 -7.72 -6.98 -8.32
N ALA A 172 -8.43 -7.50 -9.33
CA ALA A 172 -9.33 -8.64 -9.15
C ALA A 172 -8.64 -9.87 -8.56
N LEU A 173 -7.43 -10.21 -9.02
CA LEU A 173 -6.64 -11.32 -8.47
C LEU A 173 -6.39 -11.13 -6.96
N VAL A 174 -5.99 -9.92 -6.55
CA VAL A 174 -5.74 -9.60 -5.14
C VAL A 174 -7.02 -9.66 -4.32
N LEU A 175 -8.15 -9.18 -4.86
CA LEU A 175 -9.46 -9.26 -4.19
C LEU A 175 -9.96 -10.70 -4.05
N ALA A 176 -9.76 -11.54 -5.07
CA ALA A 176 -10.11 -12.95 -5.04
C ALA A 176 -9.36 -13.74 -3.96
N GLN A 177 -8.21 -13.25 -3.51
CA GLN A 177 -7.48 -13.85 -2.39
C GLN A 177 -8.24 -13.73 -1.06
N ALA A 178 -9.21 -12.79 -0.95
CA ALA A 178 -10.12 -12.62 0.19
C ALA A 178 -9.41 -12.48 1.54
N THR A 179 -8.28 -11.78 1.59
CA THR A 179 -7.48 -11.54 2.79
C THR A 179 -7.98 -10.34 3.59
N PRO A 180 -7.75 -10.27 4.91
CA PRO A 180 -8.07 -9.09 5.72
C PRO A 180 -7.17 -7.90 5.44
N THR A 181 -5.97 -8.11 4.87
CA THR A 181 -5.01 -7.06 4.57
C THR A 181 -4.60 -7.06 3.10
N LEU A 182 -4.57 -5.88 2.49
CA LEU A 182 -4.13 -5.64 1.11
C LEU A 182 -2.91 -4.73 1.11
N LEU A 183 -1.85 -5.13 0.43
CA LEU A 183 -0.66 -4.33 0.16
C LEU A 183 -0.62 -4.02 -1.34
N LEU A 184 -0.69 -2.75 -1.71
CA LEU A 184 -0.87 -2.32 -3.10
C LEU A 184 0.25 -1.35 -3.51
N ASP A 185 1.14 -1.81 -4.38
CA ASP A 185 2.22 -0.98 -4.91
C ASP A 185 1.78 -0.34 -6.22
N GLU A 186 1.36 0.93 -6.18
CA GLU A 186 0.85 1.71 -7.32
C GLU A 186 -0.31 1.04 -8.07
N PRO A 187 -1.43 0.72 -7.39
CA PRO A 187 -2.54 -0.04 -7.99
C PRO A 187 -3.24 0.65 -9.16
N CYS A 188 -3.03 1.96 -9.32
CA CYS A 188 -3.71 2.79 -10.31
C CYS A 188 -2.81 3.17 -11.50
N SER A 189 -1.61 2.62 -11.61
CA SER A 189 -0.72 2.86 -12.76
C SER A 189 -1.42 2.46 -14.06
N PHE A 190 -1.26 3.28 -15.11
CA PHE A 190 -1.86 3.07 -16.43
C PHE A 190 -3.38 3.24 -16.52
N LEU A 191 -4.06 3.68 -15.46
CA LEU A 191 -5.49 4.01 -15.46
C LEU A 191 -5.68 5.50 -15.73
N ASP A 192 -6.76 5.85 -16.45
CA ASP A 192 -7.24 7.22 -16.47
C ASP A 192 -7.87 7.62 -15.12
N LEU A 193 -8.10 8.91 -14.93
CA LEU A 193 -8.53 9.45 -13.64
C LEU A 193 -9.85 8.82 -13.12
N ALA A 194 -10.80 8.56 -14.01
CA ALA A 194 -12.08 7.96 -13.62
C ALA A 194 -11.87 6.54 -13.07
N HIS A 195 -11.13 5.71 -13.80
CA HIS A 195 -10.83 4.35 -13.37
C HIS A 195 -9.89 4.30 -12.14
N GLN A 196 -9.00 5.31 -11.96
CA GLN A 196 -8.23 5.43 -10.72
C GLN A 196 -9.13 5.62 -9.51
N LEU A 197 -10.12 6.52 -9.63
CA LEU A 197 -11.10 6.78 -8.58
C LEU A 197 -11.91 5.53 -8.27
N ASP A 198 -12.42 4.84 -9.31
CA ASP A 198 -13.20 3.62 -9.14
C ASP A 198 -12.43 2.54 -8.35
N VAL A 199 -11.16 2.31 -8.69
CA VAL A 199 -10.30 1.34 -7.99
C VAL A 199 -10.00 1.77 -6.57
N LEU A 200 -9.70 3.05 -6.34
CA LEU A 200 -9.35 3.56 -5.01
C LEU A 200 -10.57 3.57 -4.08
N ASP A 201 -11.73 4.01 -4.57
CA ASP A 201 -12.98 4.00 -3.79
C ASP A 201 -13.39 2.55 -3.47
N LEU A 202 -13.28 1.62 -4.44
CA LEU A 202 -13.51 0.20 -4.21
C LEU A 202 -12.61 -0.33 -3.08
N VAL A 203 -11.31 -0.08 -3.16
CA VAL A 203 -10.32 -0.62 -2.20
C VAL A 203 -10.53 -0.02 -0.81
N ARG A 204 -10.85 1.28 -0.71
CA ARG A 204 -11.10 1.96 0.56
C ARG A 204 -12.30 1.37 1.30
N ASP A 205 -13.38 1.10 0.58
CA ASP A 205 -14.66 0.71 1.16
C ASP A 205 -14.89 -0.80 1.23
N LEU A 206 -13.82 -1.59 0.97
CA LEU A 206 -13.90 -3.05 1.02
C LEU A 206 -14.30 -3.56 2.42
N PRO A 207 -15.43 -4.28 2.53
CA PRO A 207 -15.81 -4.88 3.78
C PRO A 207 -14.84 -5.97 4.21
N LEU A 208 -14.72 -6.18 5.51
CA LEU A 208 -13.97 -7.30 6.05
C LEU A 208 -14.65 -8.61 5.66
N SER A 209 -13.88 -9.56 5.15
CA SER A 209 -14.40 -10.88 4.80
C SER A 209 -14.76 -11.67 6.05
N ALA A 210 -15.80 -12.49 5.96
CA ALA A 210 -16.26 -13.34 7.06
C ALA A 210 -15.12 -14.24 7.59
N GLY A 211 -15.09 -14.43 8.92
CA GLY A 211 -14.08 -15.26 9.57
C GLY A 211 -12.76 -14.58 9.91
N HIS A 212 -12.60 -13.29 9.59
CA HIS A 212 -11.44 -12.51 10.00
C HIS A 212 -11.74 -11.63 11.23
N ARG A 213 -10.68 -11.30 11.99
CA ARG A 213 -10.79 -10.44 13.17
C ARG A 213 -11.19 -9.03 12.73
N ASP A 214 -12.31 -8.54 13.27
CA ASP A 214 -12.70 -7.14 13.12
C ASP A 214 -12.01 -6.27 14.18
N HIS A 215 -11.36 -5.22 13.72
CA HIS A 215 -10.72 -4.20 14.56
C HIS A 215 -11.67 -3.02 14.84
N GLY A 216 -12.98 -3.24 14.75
CA GLY A 216 -14.02 -2.25 15.07
C GLY A 216 -14.40 -1.33 13.92
N THR A 217 -13.88 -1.57 12.71
CA THR A 217 -14.18 -0.77 11.52
C THR A 217 -15.07 -1.52 10.51
N GLY A 218 -15.18 -2.84 10.61
CA GLY A 218 -15.84 -3.68 9.61
C GLY A 218 -15.15 -3.69 8.24
N ARG A 219 -13.95 -3.08 8.13
CA ARG A 219 -13.21 -2.86 6.88
C ARG A 219 -11.90 -3.65 6.86
N ARG A 220 -11.41 -3.94 5.67
CA ARG A 220 -10.06 -4.50 5.47
C ARG A 220 -9.00 -3.45 5.77
N THR A 221 -7.83 -3.91 6.18
CA THR A 221 -6.63 -3.08 6.22
C THR A 221 -6.06 -2.94 4.82
N VAL A 222 -5.76 -1.71 4.42
CA VAL A 222 -5.11 -1.43 3.13
C VAL A 222 -3.85 -0.62 3.38
N VAL A 223 -2.73 -1.06 2.80
CA VAL A 223 -1.50 -0.25 2.73
C VAL A 223 -1.16 -0.08 1.26
N ALA A 224 -1.24 1.16 0.77
CA ALA A 224 -1.02 1.46 -0.64
C ALA A 224 0.12 2.46 -0.85
N VAL A 225 0.82 2.37 -1.97
CA VAL A 225 1.71 3.42 -2.47
C VAL A 225 0.98 4.18 -3.56
N LEU A 226 0.89 5.49 -3.41
CA LEU A 226 0.32 6.39 -4.43
C LEU A 226 1.30 7.54 -4.70
N HIS A 227 1.27 8.05 -5.94
CA HIS A 227 2.11 9.18 -6.37
C HIS A 227 1.34 10.50 -6.39
N GLU A 228 0.04 10.45 -6.66
CA GLU A 228 -0.80 11.64 -6.76
C GLU A 228 -1.29 12.01 -5.35
N LEU A 229 -0.84 13.18 -4.86
CA LEU A 229 -1.02 13.62 -3.48
C LEU A 229 -2.48 13.89 -3.11
N SER A 230 -3.26 14.47 -4.03
CA SER A 230 -4.65 14.78 -3.79
C SER A 230 -5.51 13.52 -3.76
N LEU A 231 -5.21 12.52 -4.62
CA LEU A 231 -5.85 11.21 -4.55
C LEU A 231 -5.45 10.46 -3.28
N ALA A 232 -4.16 10.51 -2.90
CA ALA A 232 -3.69 9.91 -1.66
C ALA A 232 -4.44 10.49 -0.44
N ALA A 233 -4.57 11.83 -0.38
CA ALA A 233 -5.29 12.50 0.69
C ALA A 233 -6.79 12.16 0.73
N ARG A 234 -7.41 11.98 -0.45
CA ARG A 234 -8.83 11.65 -0.57
C ARG A 234 -9.17 10.25 -0.04
N VAL A 235 -8.29 9.27 -0.27
CA VAL A 235 -8.62 7.86 0.02
C VAL A 235 -8.03 7.35 1.33
N ALA A 236 -7.02 8.03 1.86
CA ALA A 236 -6.34 7.61 3.09
C ALA A 236 -7.12 8.00 4.34
N ASP A 237 -7.24 7.05 5.27
CA ASP A 237 -7.52 7.35 6.68
C ASP A 237 -6.23 7.79 7.39
N HIS A 238 -5.07 7.30 6.90
CA HIS A 238 -3.76 7.54 7.46
C HIS A 238 -2.73 7.70 6.35
N LEU A 239 -1.95 8.78 6.38
CA LEU A 239 -0.84 9.02 5.45
C LEU A 239 0.50 8.81 6.16
N VAL A 240 1.46 8.27 5.43
CA VAL A 240 2.85 8.15 5.86
C VAL A 240 3.74 8.76 4.80
N ALA A 241 4.39 9.85 5.13
CA ALA A 241 5.35 10.54 4.25
C ALA A 241 6.77 10.01 4.49
N VAL A 242 7.35 9.40 3.46
CA VAL A 242 8.67 8.75 3.50
C VAL A 242 9.68 9.59 2.73
N ALA A 243 10.80 9.92 3.37
CA ALA A 243 11.95 10.56 2.76
C ALA A 243 13.23 10.23 3.55
N GLU A 244 14.40 10.42 2.94
CA GLU A 244 15.70 10.29 3.61
C GLU A 244 15.92 8.94 4.34
N GLY A 245 15.28 7.88 3.85
CA GLY A 245 15.40 6.55 4.45
C GLY A 245 14.56 6.33 5.71
N GLY A 246 13.61 7.22 6.02
CA GLY A 246 12.73 7.13 7.19
C GLY A 246 11.36 7.76 6.98
N VAL A 247 10.55 7.83 8.03
CA VAL A 247 9.27 8.53 8.06
C VAL A 247 9.47 9.98 8.50
N VAL A 248 8.95 10.91 7.71
CA VAL A 248 8.99 12.35 7.98
C VAL A 248 7.75 12.81 8.73
N ALA A 249 6.59 12.27 8.35
CA ALA A 249 5.30 12.55 8.98
C ALA A 249 4.38 11.34 8.82
N ALA A 250 3.54 11.08 9.81
CA ALA A 250 2.50 10.06 9.76
C ALA A 250 1.26 10.57 10.50
N GLY A 251 0.06 10.27 10.00
CA GLY A 251 -1.19 10.70 10.61
C GLY A 251 -2.33 10.91 9.61
N PRO A 252 -3.42 11.56 10.02
CA PRO A 252 -4.50 11.97 9.13
C PRO A 252 -4.00 12.86 7.98
N PRO A 253 -4.66 12.82 6.80
CA PRO A 253 -4.20 13.55 5.61
C PRO A 253 -3.99 15.05 5.82
N ASP A 254 -4.84 15.71 6.59
CA ASP A 254 -4.78 17.16 6.90
C ASP A 254 -3.55 17.52 7.75
N GLN A 255 -3.06 16.59 8.56
CA GLN A 255 -1.86 16.78 9.39
C GLN A 255 -0.57 16.47 8.63
N VAL A 256 -0.62 15.57 7.65
CA VAL A 256 0.56 15.14 6.87
C VAL A 256 0.77 16.01 5.62
N ILE A 257 -0.30 16.40 4.91
CA ILE A 257 -0.22 17.27 3.75
C ILE A 257 -0.06 18.73 4.21
N THR A 258 1.16 19.10 4.53
CA THR A 258 1.55 20.46 4.94
C THR A 258 2.60 21.04 4.00
N GLN A 259 2.75 22.35 3.95
CA GLN A 259 3.80 22.98 3.15
C GLN A 259 5.20 22.51 3.55
N GLU A 260 5.42 22.27 4.84
CA GLU A 260 6.67 21.75 5.37
C GLU A 260 6.96 20.35 4.84
N THR A 261 5.99 19.44 4.95
CA THR A 261 6.11 18.08 4.42
C THR A 261 6.33 18.07 2.91
N LEU A 262 5.58 18.89 2.16
CA LEU A 262 5.74 18.98 0.70
C LEU A 262 7.11 19.47 0.29
N ARG A 263 7.67 20.45 1.00
CA ARG A 263 9.03 20.92 0.76
C ARG A 263 10.08 19.87 1.10
N ARG A 264 9.96 19.26 2.27
CA ARG A 264 10.95 18.29 2.75
C ARG A 264 10.97 17.00 1.93
N VAL A 265 9.79 16.50 1.55
CA VAL A 265 9.66 15.20 0.90
C VAL A 265 9.75 15.27 -0.62
N PHE A 266 9.24 16.36 -1.22
CA PHE A 266 9.08 16.49 -2.67
C PHE A 266 9.84 17.67 -3.29
N ASP A 267 10.51 18.49 -2.46
CA ASP A 267 11.10 19.78 -2.89
C ASP A 267 10.08 20.64 -3.67
N LEU A 268 8.86 20.68 -3.16
CA LEU A 268 7.70 21.28 -3.82
C LEU A 268 7.16 22.45 -3.01
N ASP A 269 7.03 23.63 -3.64
CA ASP A 269 6.20 24.71 -3.14
C ASP A 269 4.80 24.59 -3.73
N ALA A 270 3.79 24.52 -2.86
CA ALA A 270 2.40 24.33 -3.25
C ALA A 270 1.46 25.12 -2.34
N ASP A 271 0.29 25.49 -2.87
CA ASP A 271 -0.86 25.84 -2.04
C ASP A 271 -1.60 24.59 -1.63
N ILE A 272 -2.12 24.59 -0.43
CA ILE A 272 -2.98 23.52 0.06
C ILE A 272 -4.34 24.14 0.32
N ILE A 273 -5.34 23.65 -0.36
CA ILE A 273 -6.73 24.07 -0.16
C ILE A 273 -7.54 22.88 0.35
N THR A 274 -8.61 23.16 1.06
CA THR A 274 -9.55 22.12 1.47
C THR A 274 -10.63 21.99 0.40
N ASP A 275 -10.82 20.77 -0.13
CA ASP A 275 -11.92 20.48 -1.03
C ASP A 275 -13.25 20.69 -0.30
N PRO A 276 -14.12 21.60 -0.75
CA PRO A 276 -15.37 21.90 -0.06
C PRO A 276 -16.38 20.74 -0.08
N ALA A 277 -16.23 19.80 -1.02
CA ALA A 277 -17.13 18.65 -1.15
C ALA A 277 -16.73 17.48 -0.22
N THR A 278 -15.44 17.26 -0.03
CA THR A 278 -14.91 16.08 0.69
C THR A 278 -14.23 16.42 2.01
N GLY A 279 -13.83 17.67 2.21
CA GLY A 279 -13.05 18.12 3.36
C GLY A 279 -11.57 17.74 3.31
N HIS A 280 -11.12 17.03 2.27
CA HIS A 280 -9.73 16.58 2.14
C HIS A 280 -8.81 17.66 1.57
N PRO A 281 -7.51 17.66 1.93
CA PRO A 281 -6.54 18.59 1.37
C PRO A 281 -6.27 18.28 -0.11
N VAL A 282 -6.24 19.34 -0.92
CA VAL A 282 -5.86 19.33 -2.33
C VAL A 282 -4.60 20.14 -2.51
N VAL A 283 -3.60 19.55 -3.16
CA VAL A 283 -2.29 20.16 -3.40
C VAL A 283 -2.30 20.87 -4.75
N LEU A 284 -2.04 22.16 -4.76
CA LEU A 284 -1.90 22.99 -5.96
C LEU A 284 -0.43 23.40 -6.13
N PRO A 285 0.34 22.71 -7.00
CA PRO A 285 1.76 22.99 -7.17
C PRO A 285 2.01 24.42 -7.71
N ARG A 286 2.90 25.17 -7.07
CA ARG A 286 3.40 26.48 -7.57
C ARG A 286 4.68 26.34 -8.40
N GLY A 287 5.42 25.26 -8.21
CA GLY A 287 6.66 24.98 -8.89
C GLY A 287 7.74 24.44 -7.98
N ARG A 288 8.88 24.04 -8.54
CA ARG A 288 10.08 23.71 -7.77
C ARG A 288 10.82 25.01 -7.38
N ARG A 289 11.38 25.06 -6.16
CA ARG A 289 12.29 26.14 -5.79
C ARG A 289 13.46 26.13 -6.77
N LYS A 290 13.62 27.21 -7.52
CA LYS A 290 14.88 27.44 -8.23
C LYS A 290 15.93 27.64 -7.14
N GLY A 291 16.86 26.70 -7.01
CA GLY A 291 17.96 26.82 -6.05
C GLY A 291 18.61 28.19 -6.22
N THR A 292 18.69 28.92 -5.13
CA THR A 292 19.56 30.10 -5.05
C THR A 292 20.99 29.52 -5.12
N THR A 293 21.62 29.69 -6.26
CA THR A 293 23.04 29.44 -6.49
C THR A 293 23.89 30.26 -5.53
#